data_2ec983dd65d404ba1a3541cab17f9451
#
_entry.id   2ec983dd65d404ba1a3541cab17f9451
#
_cell.length_a   1.000
_cell.length_b   1.000
_cell.length_c   1.000
_cell.angle_alpha   90.00
_cell.angle_beta   90.00
_cell.angle_gamma   90.00
#
_symmetry.space_group_name_H-M   'P 1'
#
loop_
_entity.id
_entity.type
_entity.pdbx_description
1 polymer ?
#
loop_
_entity_poly.entity_id
_entity_poly.type
_entity_poly.pdbx_seq_one_letter_code
_entity_poly.pdbx_strand_id
1 'polypeptide(L)'
;DKFAINEKGGYLYVLPTSNTGSQPVNSLHVLDKDMNEVGVINEIARGESIYAARFVGKYVYFITYRQTDPLFVADISNPTAPKLLGELEVSGFSEYLHMWDDTHVLGIGYGDSQQSKIKLTMFDVSDPTKPVEVNQKLIDSSESWSNEFVYNYKAILADPEKNLIGFTAN
;
A
#
# COMPACT_ATOMS: atom_id res chain seq x y z
N ASP A 1 6.30 6.56 -2.77
CA ASP A 1 6.66 5.48 -1.84
C ASP A 1 7.86 4.70 -2.38
N LYS A 2 8.80 4.33 -1.51
CA LYS A 2 10.02 3.57 -1.87
C LYS A 2 9.74 2.10 -2.23
N PHE A 3 8.58 1.58 -1.90
CA PHE A 3 8.13 0.24 -2.26
C PHE A 3 7.25 0.21 -3.53
N ALA A 4 7.10 1.35 -4.20
CA ALA A 4 6.36 1.46 -5.45
C ALA A 4 7.14 0.98 -6.69
N ILE A 5 8.30 0.37 -6.49
CA ILE A 5 9.14 -0.24 -7.54
C ILE A 5 9.51 -1.65 -7.10
N ASN A 6 9.40 -2.61 -8.01
CA ASN A 6 9.78 -4.00 -7.76
C ASN A 6 10.30 -4.67 -9.04
N GLU A 7 11.34 -5.49 -8.90
CA GLU A 7 11.82 -6.37 -9.98
C GLU A 7 11.37 -7.80 -9.70
N LYS A 8 10.82 -8.47 -10.71
CA LYS A 8 10.41 -9.85 -10.63
C LYS A 8 10.41 -10.53 -11.99
N GLY A 9 11.11 -11.64 -12.09
CA GLY A 9 11.08 -12.49 -13.29
C GLY A 9 11.58 -11.80 -14.56
N GLY A 10 12.51 -10.85 -14.44
CA GLY A 10 13.05 -10.08 -15.54
C GLY A 10 12.18 -8.91 -15.99
N TYR A 11 11.16 -8.57 -15.22
CA TYR A 11 10.30 -7.41 -15.43
C TYR A 11 10.44 -6.41 -14.29
N LEU A 12 10.42 -5.14 -14.63
CA LEU A 12 10.37 -4.03 -13.68
C LEU A 12 8.94 -3.51 -13.59
N TYR A 13 8.38 -3.52 -12.39
CA TYR A 13 7.07 -2.98 -12.07
C TYR A 13 7.24 -1.65 -11.38
N VAL A 14 6.57 -0.62 -11.89
CA VAL A 14 6.65 0.74 -11.34
C VAL A 14 5.24 1.28 -11.14
N LEU A 15 4.97 1.82 -9.96
CA LEU A 15 3.68 2.35 -9.55
C LEU A 15 3.81 3.86 -9.24
N PRO A 16 3.89 4.73 -10.26
CA PRO A 16 4.05 6.17 -10.08
C PRO A 16 2.74 6.90 -9.85
N THR A 17 2.82 8.05 -9.19
CA THR A 17 1.83 9.13 -9.26
C THR A 17 2.33 10.21 -10.20
N SER A 18 1.57 10.55 -11.23
CA SER A 18 1.84 11.64 -12.17
C SER A 18 1.01 12.86 -11.83
N ASN A 19 1.66 14.03 -11.78
CA ASN A 19 1.03 15.33 -11.52
C ASN A 19 0.97 16.21 -12.80
N THR A 20 0.90 15.62 -13.99
CA THR A 20 0.91 16.33 -15.27
C THR A 20 -0.44 16.94 -15.69
N GLY A 21 -1.39 17.05 -14.80
CA GLY A 21 -2.72 17.62 -15.06
C GLY A 21 -3.25 18.41 -13.89
N SER A 22 -4.55 18.66 -13.89
CA SER A 22 -5.25 19.35 -12.80
C SER A 22 -5.39 18.48 -11.54
N GLN A 23 -5.19 17.17 -11.66
CA GLN A 23 -5.28 16.20 -10.57
C GLN A 23 -4.21 15.12 -10.72
N PRO A 24 -3.68 14.57 -9.60
CA PRO A 24 -2.77 13.45 -9.65
C PRO A 24 -3.46 12.21 -10.28
N VAL A 25 -2.67 11.41 -10.98
CA VAL A 25 -3.12 10.16 -11.61
C VAL A 25 -2.08 9.09 -11.34
N ASN A 26 -2.52 7.93 -10.90
CA ASN A 26 -1.66 6.79 -10.67
C ASN A 26 -1.76 5.80 -11.81
N SER A 27 -0.68 5.07 -12.03
CA SER A 27 -0.61 3.98 -13.01
C SER A 27 0.33 2.89 -12.53
N LEU A 28 0.13 1.67 -13.00
CA LEU A 28 1.08 0.58 -12.84
C LEU A 28 1.68 0.27 -14.21
N HIS A 29 2.98 0.45 -14.36
CA HIS A 29 3.74 0.14 -15.56
C HIS A 29 4.56 -1.12 -15.37
N VAL A 30 4.62 -1.95 -16.43
CA VAL A 30 5.48 -3.14 -16.46
C VAL A 30 6.44 -2.98 -17.64
N LEU A 31 7.73 -3.01 -17.35
CA LEU A 31 8.81 -2.86 -18.32
C LEU A 31 9.56 -4.19 -18.44
N ASP A 32 10.01 -4.53 -19.64
CA ASP A 32 10.89 -5.65 -19.88
C ASP A 32 12.38 -5.31 -19.59
N LYS A 33 13.28 -6.27 -19.81
CA LYS A 33 14.73 -6.11 -19.62
C LYS A 33 15.36 -5.02 -20.50
N ASP A 34 14.73 -4.66 -21.60
CA ASP A 34 15.17 -3.62 -22.53
C ASP A 34 14.46 -2.28 -22.26
N MET A 35 13.73 -2.19 -21.14
CA MET A 35 12.96 -1.03 -20.68
C MET A 35 11.78 -0.66 -21.59
N ASN A 36 11.30 -1.60 -22.41
CA ASN A 36 10.07 -1.38 -23.17
C ASN A 36 8.86 -1.65 -22.26
N GLU A 37 7.86 -0.78 -22.35
CA GLU A 37 6.58 -1.02 -21.69
C GLU A 37 5.85 -2.18 -22.35
N VAL A 38 5.57 -3.24 -21.58
CA VAL A 38 4.89 -4.45 -22.04
C VAL A 38 3.51 -4.62 -21.44
N GLY A 39 3.20 -3.90 -20.37
CA GLY A 39 1.89 -3.91 -19.72
C GLY A 39 1.66 -2.65 -18.90
N VAL A 40 0.41 -2.25 -18.78
CA VAL A 40 0.03 -1.04 -18.03
C VAL A 40 -1.39 -1.14 -17.47
N ILE A 41 -1.61 -0.57 -16.28
CA ILE A 41 -2.92 -0.17 -15.77
C ILE A 41 -2.88 1.34 -15.63
N ASN A 42 -3.73 2.05 -16.36
CA ASN A 42 -3.81 3.51 -16.34
C ASN A 42 -4.97 4.01 -15.45
N GLU A 43 -4.88 5.27 -15.09
CA GLU A 43 -5.97 6.05 -14.45
C GLU A 43 -6.49 5.46 -13.14
N ILE A 44 -5.60 4.88 -12.32
CA ILE A 44 -5.96 4.35 -11.02
C ILE A 44 -6.19 5.54 -10.05
N ALA A 45 -7.32 5.54 -9.34
CA ALA A 45 -7.64 6.50 -8.27
C ALA A 45 -7.30 7.96 -8.64
N ARG A 46 -7.90 8.46 -9.72
CA ARG A 46 -7.70 9.83 -10.20
C ARG A 46 -8.02 10.86 -9.11
N GLY A 47 -7.13 11.77 -8.86
CA GLY A 47 -7.24 12.81 -7.82
C GLY A 47 -6.61 12.40 -6.50
N GLU A 48 -6.02 11.22 -6.41
CA GLU A 48 -5.36 10.68 -5.22
C GLU A 48 -3.88 10.40 -5.50
N SER A 49 -3.07 10.32 -4.44
CA SER A 49 -1.65 9.96 -4.54
C SER A 49 -1.37 8.65 -3.83
N ILE A 50 -0.42 7.85 -4.34
CA ILE A 50 0.00 6.61 -3.69
C ILE A 50 0.82 6.93 -2.45
N TYR A 51 0.42 6.36 -1.32
CA TYR A 51 1.08 6.51 -0.03
C TYR A 51 1.90 5.28 0.36
N ALA A 52 1.35 4.10 0.17
CA ALA A 52 2.02 2.84 0.48
C ALA A 52 1.80 1.82 -0.63
N ALA A 53 2.81 1.01 -0.90
CA ALA A 53 2.71 -0.12 -1.82
C ALA A 53 3.47 -1.33 -1.28
N ARG A 54 3.00 -2.54 -1.65
CA ARG A 54 3.68 -3.79 -1.33
C ARG A 54 3.46 -4.81 -2.44
N PHE A 55 4.56 -5.22 -3.06
CA PHE A 55 4.57 -6.32 -4.04
C PHE A 55 4.78 -7.65 -3.33
N VAL A 56 3.86 -8.60 -3.49
CA VAL A 56 3.93 -9.91 -2.87
C VAL A 56 3.43 -10.98 -3.85
N GLY A 57 4.29 -11.94 -4.17
CA GLY A 57 3.92 -13.00 -5.09
C GLY A 57 3.43 -12.47 -6.43
N LYS A 58 2.19 -12.75 -6.79
CA LYS A 58 1.55 -12.31 -8.04
C LYS A 58 0.67 -11.08 -7.89
N TYR A 59 0.69 -10.44 -6.70
CA TYR A 59 -0.14 -9.28 -6.42
C TYR A 59 0.70 -8.07 -6.04
N VAL A 60 0.15 -6.89 -6.25
CA VAL A 60 0.56 -5.66 -5.60
C VAL A 60 -0.62 -5.07 -4.84
N TYR A 61 -0.39 -4.78 -3.57
CA TYR A 61 -1.29 -4.08 -2.65
C TYR A 61 -0.81 -2.64 -2.55
N PHE A 62 -1.71 -1.67 -2.68
CA PHE A 62 -1.32 -0.26 -2.53
C PHE A 62 -2.48 0.58 -2.03
N ILE A 63 -2.13 1.63 -1.33
CA ILE A 63 -3.06 2.58 -0.76
C ILE A 63 -2.83 3.92 -1.42
N THR A 64 -3.93 4.56 -1.82
CA THR A 64 -3.97 5.94 -2.26
C THR A 64 -4.67 6.78 -1.20
N TYR A 65 -4.51 8.10 -1.24
CA TYR A 65 -5.14 9.00 -0.28
C TYR A 65 -5.52 10.33 -0.91
N ARG A 66 -6.73 10.76 -0.56
CA ARG A 66 -7.21 12.14 -0.70
C ARG A 66 -8.07 12.55 0.51
N GLN A 67 -9.06 11.76 0.88
CA GLN A 67 -9.96 11.94 2.03
C GLN A 67 -10.30 10.60 2.70
N THR A 68 -10.28 9.53 1.95
CA THR A 68 -10.41 8.13 2.38
C THR A 68 -9.22 7.35 1.86
N ASP A 69 -8.96 6.20 2.43
CA ASP A 69 -7.83 5.32 2.13
C ASP A 69 -8.33 4.07 1.39
N PRO A 70 -8.52 4.10 0.07
CA PRO A 70 -8.80 2.84 -0.61
C PRO A 70 -7.53 1.98 -0.67
N LEU A 71 -7.66 0.72 -0.18
CA LEU A 71 -6.73 -0.35 -0.45
C LEU A 71 -7.06 -0.96 -1.80
N PHE A 72 -6.15 -0.89 -2.74
CA PHE A 72 -6.25 -1.52 -4.05
C PHE A 72 -5.44 -2.81 -4.10
N VAL A 73 -5.93 -3.77 -4.89
CA VAL A 73 -5.23 -5.01 -5.22
C VAL A 73 -5.15 -5.15 -6.73
N ALA A 74 -3.92 -5.32 -7.26
CA ALA A 74 -3.73 -5.63 -8.67
C ALA A 74 -3.02 -6.98 -8.85
N ASP A 75 -3.46 -7.75 -9.85
CA ASP A 75 -2.81 -8.98 -10.31
C ASP A 75 -1.74 -8.65 -11.35
N ILE A 76 -0.53 -9.07 -11.06
CA ILE A 76 0.66 -8.92 -11.90
C ILE A 76 1.21 -10.29 -12.36
N SER A 77 0.41 -11.35 -12.30
CA SER A 77 0.82 -12.69 -12.71
C SER A 77 1.15 -12.77 -14.22
N ASN A 78 0.45 -11.98 -15.02
CA ASN A 78 0.77 -11.80 -16.43
C ASN A 78 1.35 -10.40 -16.65
N PRO A 79 2.67 -10.27 -16.88
CA PRO A 79 3.33 -8.98 -17.07
C PRO A 79 2.76 -8.13 -18.22
N THR A 80 2.24 -8.78 -19.28
CA THR A 80 1.71 -8.09 -20.46
C THR A 80 0.22 -7.72 -20.32
N ALA A 81 -0.43 -8.16 -19.25
CA ALA A 81 -1.85 -7.90 -19.00
C ALA A 81 -2.14 -7.80 -17.50
N PRO A 82 -1.50 -6.86 -16.78
CA PRO A 82 -1.80 -6.63 -15.36
C PRO A 82 -3.26 -6.15 -15.20
N LYS A 83 -3.90 -6.47 -14.06
CA LYS A 83 -5.32 -6.16 -13.83
C LYS A 83 -5.56 -5.65 -12.43
N LEU A 84 -6.34 -4.60 -12.30
CA LEU A 84 -6.93 -4.21 -11.01
C LEU A 84 -8.03 -5.24 -10.66
N LEU A 85 -7.95 -5.81 -9.44
CA LEU A 85 -8.86 -6.87 -9.01
C LEU A 85 -9.92 -6.36 -8.04
N GLY A 86 -9.51 -5.61 -7.04
CA GLY A 86 -10.38 -5.17 -5.96
C GLY A 86 -9.94 -3.86 -5.34
N GLU A 87 -10.88 -3.28 -4.62
CA GLU A 87 -10.71 -2.02 -3.90
C GLU A 87 -11.55 -2.10 -2.62
N LEU A 88 -11.01 -1.56 -1.52
CA LEU A 88 -11.68 -1.44 -0.23
C LEU A 88 -11.47 -0.05 0.32
N GLU A 89 -12.53 0.72 0.51
CA GLU A 89 -12.48 2.00 1.22
C GLU A 89 -12.34 1.77 2.73
N VAL A 90 -11.37 2.44 3.35
CA VAL A 90 -11.15 2.42 4.80
C VAL A 90 -11.01 3.83 5.36
N SER A 91 -11.33 4.01 6.64
CA SER A 91 -11.16 5.29 7.32
C SER A 91 -9.70 5.52 7.76
N GLY A 92 -9.22 6.77 7.72
CA GLY A 92 -7.85 7.13 8.05
C GLY A 92 -6.88 6.83 6.91
N PHE A 93 -5.58 6.71 7.15
CA PHE A 93 -4.61 6.40 6.10
C PHE A 93 -3.44 5.55 6.59
N SER A 94 -2.85 4.77 5.69
CA SER A 94 -1.71 3.91 5.98
C SER A 94 -0.48 4.41 5.23
N GLU A 95 0.61 4.62 5.98
CA GLU A 95 1.92 5.03 5.47
C GLU A 95 2.80 3.84 5.11
N TYR A 96 2.48 2.67 5.65
CA TYR A 96 3.24 1.45 5.46
C TYR A 96 2.31 0.25 5.40
N LEU A 97 2.61 -0.67 4.48
CA LEU A 97 1.97 -1.98 4.35
C LEU A 97 2.98 -3.09 4.62
N HIS A 98 2.57 -4.10 5.36
CA HIS A 98 3.35 -5.30 5.64
C HIS A 98 2.50 -6.55 5.39
N MET A 99 3.02 -7.51 4.62
CA MET A 99 2.35 -8.80 4.50
C MET A 99 2.50 -9.54 5.82
N TRP A 100 1.38 -9.77 6.51
CA TRP A 100 1.36 -10.43 7.81
C TRP A 100 1.50 -11.93 7.68
N ASP A 101 0.72 -12.51 6.77
CA ASP A 101 0.78 -13.91 6.35
C ASP A 101 0.33 -14.01 4.88
N ASP A 102 0.07 -15.22 4.37
CA ASP A 102 -0.32 -15.44 2.97
C ASP A 102 -1.64 -14.79 2.57
N THR A 103 -2.47 -14.41 3.55
CA THR A 103 -3.84 -13.90 3.34
C THR A 103 -4.13 -12.59 4.06
N HIS A 104 -3.20 -12.07 4.84
CA HIS A 104 -3.42 -10.83 5.59
C HIS A 104 -2.34 -9.78 5.33
N VAL A 105 -2.78 -8.54 5.18
CA VAL A 105 -1.93 -7.36 5.09
C VAL A 105 -2.17 -6.46 6.31
N LEU A 106 -1.09 -6.06 6.96
CA LEU A 106 -1.11 -5.08 8.05
C LEU A 106 -0.81 -3.70 7.47
N GLY A 107 -1.72 -2.75 7.69
CA GLY A 107 -1.52 -1.33 7.45
C GLY A 107 -1.13 -0.60 8.74
N ILE A 108 -0.16 0.29 8.68
CA ILE A 108 0.26 1.15 9.78
C ILE A 108 0.24 2.60 9.29
N GLY A 109 -0.44 3.47 10.01
CA GLY A 109 -0.57 4.88 9.65
C GLY A 109 -1.31 5.67 10.72
N TYR A 110 -2.24 6.51 10.29
CA TYR A 110 -2.97 7.39 11.20
C TYR A 110 -4.49 7.25 11.02
N GLY A 111 -5.20 7.39 12.13
CA GLY A 111 -6.66 7.26 12.18
C GLY A 111 -7.42 8.51 11.75
N ASP A 112 -6.73 9.65 11.64
CA ASP A 112 -7.32 10.94 11.28
C ASP A 112 -6.32 11.85 10.54
N SER A 113 -6.84 12.89 9.90
CA SER A 113 -6.02 13.88 9.18
C SER A 113 -5.15 14.75 10.10
N GLN A 114 -5.42 14.77 11.40
CA GLN A 114 -4.63 15.50 12.39
C GLN A 114 -3.49 14.65 12.95
N GLN A 115 -3.45 13.36 12.55
CA GLN A 115 -2.44 12.40 12.95
C GLN A 115 -2.32 12.20 14.47
N SER A 116 -3.43 12.44 15.19
CA SER A 116 -3.47 12.33 16.64
C SER A 116 -3.52 10.90 17.16
N LYS A 117 -3.79 9.93 16.26
CA LYS A 117 -3.90 8.51 16.60
C LYS A 117 -3.16 7.66 15.58
N ILE A 118 -2.27 6.81 16.05
CA ILE A 118 -1.68 5.76 15.22
C ILE A 118 -2.76 4.71 14.96
N LYS A 119 -2.91 4.33 13.69
CA LYS A 119 -3.83 3.29 13.25
C LYS A 119 -3.07 2.05 12.82
N LEU A 120 -3.45 0.92 13.39
CA LEU A 120 -3.09 -0.41 12.89
C LEU A 120 -4.35 -1.03 12.29
N THR A 121 -4.28 -1.48 11.06
CA THR A 121 -5.40 -2.11 10.37
C THR A 121 -4.97 -3.45 9.80
N MET A 122 -5.74 -4.50 10.08
CA MET A 122 -5.54 -5.80 9.45
C MET A 122 -6.56 -5.99 8.34
N PHE A 123 -6.08 -6.30 7.14
CA PHE A 123 -6.88 -6.59 5.96
C PHE A 123 -6.80 -8.08 5.65
N ASP A 124 -7.93 -8.73 5.44
CA ASP A 124 -8.02 -10.04 4.81
C ASP A 124 -8.05 -9.84 3.29
N VAL A 125 -7.10 -10.44 2.61
CA VAL A 125 -6.91 -10.41 1.15
C VAL A 125 -6.94 -11.82 0.55
N SER A 126 -7.53 -12.78 1.25
CA SER A 126 -7.69 -14.17 0.79
C SER A 126 -8.50 -14.23 -0.52
N ASP A 127 -9.52 -13.36 -0.66
CA ASP A 127 -10.13 -13.03 -1.94
C ASP A 127 -9.64 -11.66 -2.42
N PRO A 128 -8.66 -11.59 -3.32
CA PRO A 128 -8.07 -10.33 -3.77
C PRO A 128 -9.05 -9.43 -4.55
N THR A 129 -10.22 -9.96 -4.95
CA THR A 129 -11.28 -9.18 -5.60
C THR A 129 -12.21 -8.50 -4.61
N LYS A 130 -12.15 -8.92 -3.33
CA LYS A 130 -12.99 -8.43 -2.24
C LYS A 130 -12.19 -8.34 -0.94
N PRO A 131 -11.14 -7.50 -0.88
CA PRO A 131 -10.43 -7.29 0.36
C PRO A 131 -11.38 -6.75 1.43
N VAL A 132 -11.16 -7.14 2.69
CA VAL A 132 -11.98 -6.67 3.82
C VAL A 132 -11.10 -6.25 5.00
N GLU A 133 -11.53 -5.21 5.71
CA GLU A 133 -10.95 -4.87 7.01
C GLU A 133 -11.49 -5.83 8.07
N VAL A 134 -10.61 -6.61 8.70
CA VAL A 134 -11.01 -7.59 9.73
C VAL A 134 -10.74 -7.11 11.14
N ASN A 135 -9.80 -6.18 11.32
CA ASN A 135 -9.51 -5.59 12.62
C ASN A 135 -8.85 -4.22 12.49
N GLN A 136 -9.14 -3.35 13.46
CA GLN A 136 -8.51 -2.03 13.56
C GLN A 136 -8.17 -1.72 15.01
N LYS A 137 -7.03 -1.11 15.24
CA LYS A 137 -6.61 -0.59 16.54
C LYS A 137 -6.14 0.85 16.39
N LEU A 138 -6.70 1.72 17.21
CA LEU A 138 -6.23 3.10 17.39
C LEU A 138 -5.43 3.19 18.68
N ILE A 139 -4.29 3.88 18.60
CA ILE A 139 -3.38 4.13 19.73
C ILE A 139 -3.21 5.65 19.80
N ASP A 140 -3.48 6.23 20.96
CA ASP A 140 -3.28 7.65 21.18
C ASP A 140 -1.79 7.99 21.12
N SER A 141 -1.44 9.04 20.39
CA SER A 141 -0.08 9.54 20.25
C SER A 141 -0.03 11.01 20.68
N SER A 142 0.89 11.34 21.57
CA SER A 142 1.05 12.72 22.06
C SER A 142 1.74 13.65 21.05
N GLU A 143 2.53 13.09 20.13
CA GLU A 143 3.29 13.84 19.12
C GLU A 143 3.29 13.09 17.77
N SER A 144 2.28 13.35 16.95
CA SER A 144 2.05 12.66 15.69
C SER A 144 3.19 12.81 14.66
N TRP A 145 3.89 13.94 14.66
CA TRP A 145 4.90 14.29 13.65
C TRP A 145 6.26 13.63 13.88
N SER A 146 6.50 13.02 15.02
CA SER A 146 7.81 12.46 15.40
C SER A 146 7.86 10.92 15.35
N ASN A 147 6.79 10.27 14.88
CA ASN A 147 6.78 8.81 14.79
C ASN A 147 7.74 8.32 13.69
N GLU A 148 8.79 7.64 14.10
CA GLU A 148 9.88 7.22 13.20
C GLU A 148 9.41 6.26 12.10
N PHE A 149 8.39 5.45 12.34
CA PHE A 149 7.87 4.49 11.37
C PHE A 149 7.35 5.14 10.07
N VAL A 150 6.95 6.42 10.12
CA VAL A 150 6.50 7.19 8.95
C VAL A 150 7.63 7.38 7.93
N TYR A 151 8.85 7.59 8.43
CA TYR A 151 10.03 7.89 7.60
C TYR A 151 10.93 6.67 7.42
N ASN A 152 10.91 5.75 8.38
CA ASN A 152 11.84 4.64 8.47
C ASN A 152 11.10 3.33 8.79
N TYR A 153 10.78 2.58 7.73
CA TYR A 153 10.13 1.28 7.90
C TYR A 153 10.96 0.27 8.72
N LYS A 154 12.27 0.49 8.87
CA LYS A 154 13.15 -0.35 9.72
C LYS A 154 12.92 -0.12 11.22
N ALA A 155 12.19 0.95 11.58
CA ALA A 155 11.73 1.17 12.95
C ALA A 155 10.49 0.34 13.30
N ILE A 156 9.98 -0.47 12.35
CA ILE A 156 8.85 -1.38 12.56
C ILE A 156 9.38 -2.80 12.69
N LEU A 157 9.09 -3.45 13.81
CA LEU A 157 9.23 -4.89 13.99
C LEU A 157 7.88 -5.55 13.72
N ALA A 158 7.82 -6.42 12.74
CA ALA A 158 6.67 -7.29 12.49
C ALA A 158 7.13 -8.75 12.54
N ASP A 159 6.58 -9.53 13.44
CA ASP A 159 6.88 -10.95 13.65
C ASP A 159 5.55 -11.73 13.70
N PRO A 160 5.02 -12.15 12.53
CA PRO A 160 3.75 -12.87 12.46
C PRO A 160 3.76 -14.21 13.20
N GLU A 161 4.90 -14.89 13.27
CA GLU A 161 5.02 -16.18 13.99
C GLU A 161 4.78 -16.02 15.49
N LYS A 162 5.16 -14.87 16.05
CA LYS A 162 4.94 -14.53 17.46
C LYS A 162 3.70 -13.67 17.71
N ASN A 163 2.93 -13.35 16.67
CA ASN A 163 1.84 -12.37 16.72
C ASN A 163 2.28 -11.04 17.35
N LEU A 164 3.46 -10.57 16.97
CA LEU A 164 4.08 -9.39 17.59
C LEU A 164 4.32 -8.30 16.54
N ILE A 165 3.90 -7.10 16.87
CA ILE A 165 4.30 -5.87 16.20
C ILE A 165 4.89 -4.91 17.25
N GLY A 166 5.98 -4.24 16.88
CA GLY A 166 6.63 -3.24 17.71
C GLY A 166 7.10 -2.06 16.86
N PHE A 167 6.93 -0.88 17.39
CA PHE A 167 7.44 0.37 16.81
C PHE A 167 7.56 1.43 17.93
N THR A 168 8.35 2.47 17.68
CA THR A 168 8.41 3.62 18.59
C THR A 168 7.27 4.57 18.31
N ALA A 169 6.55 4.98 19.34
CA ALA A 169 5.54 6.03 19.33
C ALA A 169 5.87 7.04 20.43
N ASN A 170 5.78 8.33 20.12
CA ASN A 170 5.97 9.45 21.03
C ASN A 170 4.63 10.07 21.44
#